data_eb4af979938c0a8dc4280159c5b4f43f
#
_entry.id   eb4af979938c0a8dc4280159c5b4f43f
#
_cell.length_a   1.000
_cell.length_b   1.000
_cell.length_c   1.000
_cell.angle_alpha   90.00
_cell.angle_beta   90.00
_cell.angle_gamma   90.00
#
_symmetry.space_group_name_H-M   'P 1'
#
loop_
_entity.id
_entity.type
_entity.pdbx_description
1 polymer ?
#
loop_
_entity_poly.entity_id
_entity_poly.type
_entity_poly.pdbx_seq_one_letter_code
_entity_poly.pdbx_strand_id
1 'polypeptide(L)'
;MVVTVRSLGLNGIAGYAVSAECFLSGGLPAFDIVGLPDAAVREARERVRAAVKNCGAKFPVSRITVNLAPAGQKKAGTVYDLPIFVGLLAAGRELPPPAQQAAFIGELSLTGALRGVTGVLPMALAARDAGVKELYVPAENAAEATLAGGLTVYGVPDVGALVRHLRGEERLSPAPAWVPEAEEAAGPDLRDVMGQENAGRALEIPAAGGHNLLLIGSPGAGKSMLAKRLPSILPDMSREEALEVSGIWSVAGLADPQHPLLTRRPFRSPHHTASAAALTGGGPLLRPGEISLAHNGVLFLDELPEFHRDVLEAMRQPLEDGTVTVARSGGTLHLPARFQLVCAMNPCRCGWRGHPSGRCTCSDREVAKYVEKISGPLLDRIDLHVSVPAVEYASMRRKETPESSADVKCRVDAARAVQTARFAGTGVTCNAHMTAPMIGQFCRLDHAGDALMKSAFERMGLTARSHDRILRVARTIADLDGAADIRPEHLAEAIQFRNTDILKG
;
A
#
# COMPACT_ATOMS: atom_id res chain seq x y z
N MET A 1 15.32 41.17 11.98
CA MET A 1 15.68 39.93 12.70
C MET A 1 15.17 38.77 11.86
N VAL A 2 15.97 37.72 11.64
CA VAL A 2 15.56 36.49 10.96
C VAL A 2 15.27 35.44 12.02
N VAL A 3 14.13 34.78 11.93
CA VAL A 3 13.77 33.63 12.78
C VAL A 3 13.56 32.43 11.88
N THR A 4 14.19 31.30 12.20
CA THR A 4 14.07 30.03 11.50
C THR A 4 13.23 29.06 12.32
N VAL A 5 12.19 28.51 11.71
CA VAL A 5 11.31 27.49 12.28
C VAL A 5 11.42 26.22 11.45
N ARG A 6 11.68 25.08 12.09
CA ARG A 6 11.70 23.78 11.40
C ARG A 6 10.30 23.33 11.09
N SER A 7 10.13 22.76 9.92
CA SER A 7 8.92 22.13 9.41
C SER A 7 9.26 20.90 8.58
N LEU A 8 8.25 20.24 8.05
CA LEU A 8 8.39 19.07 7.20
C LEU A 8 7.53 19.27 5.95
N GLY A 9 7.90 18.61 4.89
CA GLY A 9 7.14 18.55 3.65
C GLY A 9 7.13 17.14 3.09
N LEU A 10 6.36 16.93 2.02
CA LEU A 10 6.26 15.66 1.31
C LEU A 10 6.83 15.78 -0.10
N ASN A 11 7.62 14.79 -0.48
CA ASN A 11 8.00 14.53 -1.86
C ASN A 11 7.56 13.11 -2.23
N GLY A 12 6.44 13.00 -2.90
CA GLY A 12 5.75 11.72 -3.07
C GLY A 12 5.27 11.16 -1.74
N ILE A 13 5.78 9.99 -1.34
CA ILE A 13 5.47 9.35 -0.06
C ILE A 13 6.56 9.60 1.00
N ALA A 14 7.65 10.26 0.66
CA ALA A 14 8.74 10.52 1.58
C ALA A 14 8.62 11.91 2.20
N GLY A 15 8.76 11.97 3.53
CA GLY A 15 8.92 13.22 4.25
C GLY A 15 10.31 13.81 4.05
N TYR A 16 10.41 15.14 4.09
CA TYR A 16 11.70 15.83 4.09
C TYR A 16 11.67 17.08 4.98
N ALA A 17 12.83 17.48 5.50
CA ALA A 17 12.95 18.65 6.36
C ALA A 17 12.78 19.94 5.55
N VAL A 18 12.02 20.88 6.11
CA VAL A 18 11.82 22.24 5.59
C VAL A 18 12.16 23.24 6.68
N SER A 19 12.76 24.37 6.30
CA SER A 19 12.98 25.50 7.19
C SER A 19 12.16 26.69 6.72
N ALA A 20 11.31 27.23 7.59
CA ALA A 20 10.61 28.49 7.36
C ALA A 20 11.40 29.64 7.99
N GLU A 21 12.02 30.46 7.16
CA GLU A 21 12.83 31.61 7.57
C GLU A 21 11.97 32.89 7.46
N CYS A 22 11.57 33.45 8.60
CA CYS A 22 10.73 34.63 8.67
C CYS A 22 11.59 35.88 8.91
N PHE A 23 11.51 36.85 8.02
CA PHE A 23 12.23 38.10 8.07
C PHE A 23 11.28 39.31 8.05
N LEU A 24 11.45 40.20 9.03
CA LEU A 24 10.72 41.47 9.10
C LEU A 24 11.69 42.62 8.77
N SER A 25 11.33 43.43 7.78
CA SER A 25 12.09 44.61 7.38
C SER A 25 11.20 45.87 7.34
N GLY A 26 11.84 47.04 7.44
CA GLY A 26 11.14 48.32 7.24
C GLY A 26 10.68 48.47 5.79
N GLY A 27 9.69 49.33 5.57
CA GLY A 27 9.12 49.65 4.27
C GLY A 27 7.60 49.49 4.21
N LEU A 28 7.05 49.62 3.01
CA LEU A 28 5.61 49.42 2.80
C LEU A 28 5.18 47.98 3.21
N PRO A 29 4.08 47.85 3.97
CA PRO A 29 3.59 46.55 4.38
C PRO A 29 3.37 45.63 3.18
N ALA A 30 4.02 44.46 3.19
CA ALA A 30 3.86 43.40 2.21
C ALA A 30 4.04 42.06 2.90
N PHE A 31 3.51 40.99 2.31
CA PHE A 31 3.70 39.64 2.81
C PHE A 31 4.00 38.69 1.66
N ASP A 32 5.28 38.39 1.51
CA ASP A 32 5.82 37.56 0.43
C ASP A 32 6.26 36.20 0.96
N ILE A 33 5.89 35.11 0.25
CA ILE A 33 6.35 33.74 0.52
C ILE A 33 7.15 33.28 -0.69
N VAL A 34 8.40 32.92 -0.47
CA VAL A 34 9.36 32.47 -1.51
C VAL A 34 9.84 31.02 -1.21
N GLY A 35 10.56 30.39 -2.15
CA GLY A 35 11.03 29.01 -2.00
C GLY A 35 10.16 27.98 -2.75
N LEU A 36 9.68 28.35 -3.96
CA LEU A 36 8.82 27.56 -4.83
C LEU A 36 7.47 27.15 -4.20
N PRO A 37 6.72 28.08 -3.60
CA PRO A 37 5.41 27.80 -3.03
C PRO A 37 4.37 27.52 -4.14
N ASP A 38 3.49 26.55 -3.94
CA ASP A 38 2.28 26.38 -4.76
C ASP A 38 1.21 27.44 -4.42
N ALA A 39 0.02 27.33 -5.04
CA ALA A 39 -1.08 28.26 -4.77
C ALA A 39 -1.54 28.17 -3.31
N ALA A 40 -1.69 26.95 -2.76
CA ALA A 40 -2.18 26.74 -1.39
C ALA A 40 -1.21 27.33 -0.34
N VAL A 41 0.11 27.19 -0.56
CA VAL A 41 1.14 27.81 0.29
C VAL A 41 1.07 29.33 0.20
N ARG A 42 0.82 29.90 -0.98
CA ARG A 42 0.69 31.36 -1.12
C ARG A 42 -0.55 31.92 -0.41
N GLU A 43 -1.63 31.16 -0.37
CA GLU A 43 -2.86 31.52 0.36
C GLU A 43 -2.68 31.46 1.89
N ALA A 44 -1.63 30.80 2.40
CA ALA A 44 -1.29 30.80 3.83
C ALA A 44 -1.23 32.20 4.43
N ARG A 45 -0.89 33.24 3.63
CA ARG A 45 -0.85 34.64 4.08
C ARG A 45 -2.16 35.09 4.75
N GLU A 46 -3.28 34.76 4.13
CA GLU A 46 -4.57 35.18 4.63
C GLU A 46 -5.00 34.39 5.87
N ARG A 47 -4.72 33.06 5.87
CA ARG A 47 -5.01 32.19 7.03
C ARG A 47 -4.15 32.57 8.24
N VAL A 48 -2.85 32.78 8.03
CA VAL A 48 -1.93 33.22 9.11
C VAL A 48 -2.31 34.60 9.64
N ARG A 49 -2.66 35.55 8.76
CA ARG A 49 -3.11 36.89 9.18
C ARG A 49 -4.36 36.84 10.06
N ALA A 50 -5.33 36.03 9.67
CA ALA A 50 -6.56 35.82 10.45
C ALA A 50 -6.26 35.18 11.81
N ALA A 51 -5.44 34.10 11.81
CA ALA A 51 -5.06 33.39 13.03
C ALA A 51 -4.32 34.28 14.03
N VAL A 52 -3.37 35.13 13.57
CA VAL A 52 -2.67 36.10 14.44
C VAL A 52 -3.64 37.06 15.12
N LYS A 53 -4.64 37.59 14.39
CA LYS A 53 -5.65 38.46 14.98
C LYS A 53 -6.53 37.75 16.02
N ASN A 54 -6.89 36.48 15.69
CA ASN A 54 -7.80 35.70 16.56
C ASN A 54 -7.15 35.21 17.84
N CYS A 55 -5.80 35.04 17.87
CA CYS A 55 -5.10 34.73 19.13
C CYS A 55 -4.73 35.95 19.96
N GLY A 56 -5.20 37.16 19.59
CA GLY A 56 -4.94 38.42 20.31
C GLY A 56 -3.52 38.98 20.14
N ALA A 57 -2.70 38.39 19.24
CA ALA A 57 -1.36 38.92 18.93
C ALA A 57 -1.40 40.06 17.92
N LYS A 58 -0.36 40.91 17.95
CA LYS A 58 -0.25 42.02 17.01
C LYS A 58 0.35 41.52 15.69
N PHE A 59 -0.38 41.72 14.58
CA PHE A 59 0.18 41.45 13.24
C PHE A 59 1.20 42.53 12.87
N PRO A 60 2.45 42.15 12.47
CA PRO A 60 3.49 43.14 12.17
C PRO A 60 3.13 44.05 11.00
N VAL A 61 3.19 45.39 11.23
CA VAL A 61 3.00 46.39 10.19
C VAL A 61 4.40 46.67 9.55
N SER A 62 4.89 45.76 8.77
CA SER A 62 6.22 45.78 8.15
C SER A 62 6.21 44.97 6.87
N ARG A 63 7.32 45.00 6.12
CA ARG A 63 7.49 44.07 5.01
C ARG A 63 7.92 42.71 5.57
N ILE A 64 7.08 41.70 5.35
CA ILE A 64 7.24 40.31 5.80
C ILE A 64 7.73 39.51 4.60
N THR A 65 8.85 38.80 4.76
CA THR A 65 9.34 37.82 3.79
C THR A 65 9.52 36.49 4.49
N VAL A 66 8.88 35.44 3.98
CA VAL A 66 9.03 34.06 4.44
C VAL A 66 9.70 33.26 3.35
N ASN A 67 10.87 32.69 3.63
CA ASN A 67 11.56 31.77 2.72
C ASN A 67 11.38 30.33 3.21
N LEU A 68 10.89 29.45 2.33
CA LEU A 68 10.77 28.02 2.61
C LEU A 68 11.93 27.27 1.96
N ALA A 69 12.94 26.94 2.74
CA ALA A 69 14.13 26.20 2.28
C ALA A 69 13.92 24.67 2.42
N PRO A 70 14.53 23.84 1.54
CA PRO A 70 15.43 24.17 0.45
C PRO A 70 14.70 24.67 -0.81
N ALA A 71 15.29 25.62 -1.55
CA ALA A 71 14.67 26.22 -2.74
C ALA A 71 14.54 25.25 -3.93
N GLY A 72 15.30 24.13 -3.94
CA GLY A 72 15.26 23.14 -5.02
C GLY A 72 14.03 22.22 -5.03
N GLN A 73 13.21 22.25 -3.97
CA GLN A 73 12.02 21.41 -3.83
C GLN A 73 10.76 22.28 -3.80
N LYS A 74 9.73 21.87 -4.58
CA LYS A 74 8.42 22.54 -4.58
C LYS A 74 7.71 22.27 -3.26
N LYS A 75 7.20 23.35 -2.63
CA LYS A 75 6.36 23.25 -1.43
C LYS A 75 4.91 23.28 -1.84
N ALA A 76 4.18 22.25 -1.42
CA ALA A 76 2.78 22.06 -1.78
C ALA A 76 1.93 21.81 -0.54
N GLY A 77 0.67 22.27 -0.59
CA GLY A 77 -0.33 22.06 0.46
C GLY A 77 -0.27 23.09 1.58
N THR A 78 -1.09 22.86 2.60
CA THR A 78 -1.37 23.81 3.68
C THR A 78 -0.53 23.56 4.95
N VAL A 79 0.31 22.54 4.94
CA VAL A 79 1.13 22.08 6.07
C VAL A 79 2.06 23.14 6.66
N TYR A 80 2.39 24.18 5.89
CA TYR A 80 3.32 25.24 6.27
C TYR A 80 2.67 26.42 6.99
N ASP A 81 1.35 26.46 7.15
CA ASP A 81 0.65 27.55 7.81
C ASP A 81 1.17 27.73 9.25
N LEU A 82 1.27 26.63 10.00
CA LEU A 82 1.70 26.66 11.40
C LEU A 82 3.15 27.13 11.58
N PRO A 83 4.17 26.63 10.87
CA PRO A 83 5.53 27.15 11.02
C PRO A 83 5.69 28.59 10.56
N ILE A 84 4.91 29.04 9.56
CA ILE A 84 4.89 30.45 9.15
C ILE A 84 4.28 31.32 10.28
N PHE A 85 3.20 30.87 10.90
CA PHE A 85 2.56 31.54 12.04
C PHE A 85 3.56 31.70 13.21
N VAL A 86 4.18 30.60 13.64
CA VAL A 86 5.15 30.61 14.76
C VAL A 86 6.35 31.52 14.43
N GLY A 87 6.89 31.41 13.21
CA GLY A 87 8.02 32.22 12.77
C GLY A 87 7.71 33.72 12.73
N LEU A 88 6.49 34.07 12.28
CA LEU A 88 6.04 35.46 12.22
C LEU A 88 5.90 36.06 13.62
N LEU A 89 5.27 35.35 14.56
CA LEU A 89 5.13 35.81 15.94
C LEU A 89 6.47 35.91 16.66
N ALA A 90 7.38 34.98 16.45
CA ALA A 90 8.71 35.04 17.02
C ALA A 90 9.56 36.18 16.43
N ALA A 91 9.46 36.43 15.12
CA ALA A 91 10.13 37.57 14.48
C ALA A 91 9.55 38.91 14.94
N GLY A 92 8.25 38.95 15.26
CA GLY A 92 7.55 40.10 15.84
C GLY A 92 7.76 40.25 17.36
N ARG A 93 8.51 39.37 18.01
CA ARG A 93 8.74 39.34 19.47
C ARG A 93 7.47 39.10 20.31
N GLU A 94 6.45 38.53 19.70
CA GLU A 94 5.20 38.11 20.38
C GLU A 94 5.37 36.70 21.01
N LEU A 95 6.34 35.89 20.50
CA LEU A 95 6.76 34.63 21.04
C LEU A 95 8.28 34.56 21.24
N PRO A 96 8.79 33.74 22.17
CA PRO A 96 10.20 33.39 22.21
C PRO A 96 10.57 32.61 20.91
N PRO A 97 11.84 32.67 20.48
CA PRO A 97 12.30 31.83 19.37
C PRO A 97 12.04 30.35 19.71
N PRO A 98 11.50 29.54 18.79
CA PRO A 98 11.26 28.12 19.04
C PRO A 98 12.56 27.37 19.26
N ALA A 99 12.51 26.29 20.05
CA ALA A 99 13.67 25.44 20.28
C ALA A 99 14.20 24.86 18.94
N GLN A 100 15.52 24.75 18.82
CA GLN A 100 16.16 24.24 17.60
C GLN A 100 15.75 22.80 17.24
N GLN A 101 15.30 22.04 18.22
CA GLN A 101 14.84 20.65 18.05
C GLN A 101 13.31 20.54 17.97
N ALA A 102 12.59 21.65 17.89
CA ALA A 102 11.14 21.68 17.67
C ALA A 102 10.80 21.86 16.20
N ALA A 103 9.81 21.12 15.71
CA ALA A 103 9.26 21.25 14.36
C ALA A 103 7.72 21.40 14.43
N PHE A 104 7.17 22.12 13.44
CA PHE A 104 5.75 22.50 13.40
C PHE A 104 5.18 22.14 12.03
N ILE A 105 4.03 21.48 12.02
CA ILE A 105 3.23 21.21 10.81
C ILE A 105 1.75 21.37 11.12
N GLY A 106 0.99 21.92 10.19
CA GLY A 106 -0.47 22.04 10.35
C GLY A 106 -1.09 23.11 9.46
N GLU A 107 -2.35 22.91 9.12
CA GLU A 107 -3.18 23.87 8.43
C GLU A 107 -3.91 24.77 9.44
N LEU A 108 -3.99 26.05 9.14
CA LEU A 108 -4.75 27.01 9.95
C LEU A 108 -6.11 27.30 9.32
N SER A 109 -7.16 27.23 10.13
CA SER A 109 -8.44 27.83 9.79
C SER A 109 -8.40 29.35 10.00
N LEU A 110 -9.35 30.07 9.42
CA LEU A 110 -9.49 31.50 9.65
C LEU A 110 -9.82 31.83 11.13
N THR A 111 -10.38 30.89 11.87
CA THR A 111 -10.68 31.06 13.31
C THR A 111 -9.46 30.80 14.20
N GLY A 112 -8.35 30.28 13.65
CA GLY A 112 -7.15 29.89 14.40
C GLY A 112 -7.14 28.44 14.91
N ALA A 113 -8.17 27.65 14.62
CA ALA A 113 -8.14 26.22 14.88
C ALA A 113 -7.16 25.52 13.92
N LEU A 114 -6.46 24.49 14.40
CA LEU A 114 -5.63 23.64 13.55
C LEU A 114 -6.47 22.52 12.95
N ARG A 115 -6.31 22.33 11.64
CA ARG A 115 -6.94 21.25 10.88
C ARG A 115 -5.94 20.16 10.56
N GLY A 116 -6.41 18.92 10.53
CA GLY A 116 -5.62 17.77 10.12
C GLY A 116 -5.02 17.93 8.72
N VAL A 117 -3.80 17.43 8.56
CA VAL A 117 -3.08 17.40 7.28
C VAL A 117 -2.76 15.97 6.89
N THR A 118 -2.56 15.72 5.60
CA THR A 118 -2.22 14.40 5.07
C THR A 118 -0.71 14.16 5.11
N GLY A 119 -0.29 12.89 5.25
CA GLY A 119 1.11 12.51 5.19
C GLY A 119 1.91 12.82 6.46
N VAL A 120 1.26 12.84 7.60
CA VAL A 120 1.92 13.17 8.88
C VAL A 120 2.90 12.08 9.30
N LEU A 121 2.57 10.80 9.10
CA LEU A 121 3.47 9.70 9.44
C LEU A 121 4.84 9.78 8.72
N PRO A 122 4.91 9.88 7.38
CA PRO A 122 6.20 10.04 6.71
C PRO A 122 6.92 11.36 7.09
N MET A 123 6.19 12.44 7.38
CA MET A 123 6.79 13.67 7.90
C MET A 123 7.36 13.49 9.30
N ALA A 124 6.67 12.78 10.19
CA ALA A 124 7.16 12.48 11.54
C ALA A 124 8.39 11.57 11.53
N LEU A 125 8.42 10.57 10.64
CA LEU A 125 9.62 9.74 10.44
C LEU A 125 10.81 10.59 9.98
N ALA A 126 10.61 11.47 9.00
CA ALA A 126 11.66 12.39 8.53
C ALA A 126 12.09 13.40 9.61
N ALA A 127 11.17 13.85 10.47
CA ALA A 127 11.48 14.70 11.62
C ALA A 127 12.42 13.99 12.60
N ARG A 128 12.10 12.75 12.98
CA ARG A 128 12.93 11.90 13.84
C ARG A 128 14.34 11.73 13.27
N ASP A 129 14.43 11.38 11.99
CA ASP A 129 15.70 11.12 11.30
C ASP A 129 16.53 12.41 11.14
N ALA A 130 15.87 13.59 11.09
CA ALA A 130 16.51 14.90 11.12
C ALA A 130 16.88 15.41 12.53
N GLY A 131 16.72 14.60 13.58
CA GLY A 131 17.10 14.92 14.95
C GLY A 131 16.13 15.90 15.65
N VAL A 132 14.89 16.02 15.18
CA VAL A 132 13.82 16.70 15.90
C VAL A 132 13.49 15.92 17.17
N LYS A 133 13.17 16.64 18.26
CA LYS A 133 12.75 16.04 19.55
C LYS A 133 11.29 16.32 19.85
N GLU A 134 10.81 17.50 19.48
CA GLU A 134 9.43 17.95 19.71
C GLU A 134 8.75 18.21 18.39
N LEU A 135 7.62 17.57 18.17
CA LEU A 135 6.81 17.74 16.96
C LEU A 135 5.40 18.23 17.32
N TYR A 136 5.07 19.43 16.81
CA TYR A 136 3.76 20.04 17.00
C TYR A 136 2.90 19.79 15.75
N VAL A 137 1.80 19.10 15.94
CA VAL A 137 0.86 18.69 14.86
C VAL A 137 -0.57 19.04 15.24
N PRO A 138 -1.50 19.09 14.28
CA PRO A 138 -2.92 19.17 14.62
C PRO A 138 -3.35 18.03 15.55
N ALA A 139 -4.27 18.29 16.48
CA ALA A 139 -4.73 17.29 17.45
C ALA A 139 -5.21 15.99 16.79
N GLU A 140 -5.87 16.09 15.63
CA GLU A 140 -6.34 14.95 14.83
C GLU A 140 -5.20 14.04 14.32
N ASN A 141 -4.01 14.60 14.12
CA ASN A 141 -2.86 13.85 13.62
C ASN A 141 -1.91 13.36 14.73
N ALA A 142 -2.20 13.67 15.99
CA ALA A 142 -1.27 13.38 17.09
C ALA A 142 -1.00 11.87 17.22
N ALA A 143 -2.04 11.03 17.17
CA ALA A 143 -1.89 9.58 17.24
C ALA A 143 -1.00 9.03 16.12
N GLU A 144 -1.24 9.49 14.88
CA GLU A 144 -0.45 9.14 13.70
C GLU A 144 1.02 9.52 13.85
N ALA A 145 1.31 10.73 14.31
CA ALA A 145 2.67 11.23 14.51
C ALA A 145 3.45 10.42 15.53
N THR A 146 2.79 9.87 16.58
CA THR A 146 3.44 9.06 17.61
C THR A 146 3.97 7.73 17.10
N LEU A 147 3.45 7.23 15.96
CA LEU A 147 3.91 5.98 15.34
C LEU A 147 5.40 6.02 14.93
N ALA A 148 5.93 7.21 14.64
CA ALA A 148 7.33 7.39 14.28
C ALA A 148 8.29 6.99 15.43
N GLY A 149 7.85 7.09 16.67
CA GLY A 149 8.68 6.83 17.85
C GLY A 149 9.84 7.83 18.01
N GLY A 150 10.38 7.94 19.20
CA GLY A 150 11.56 8.81 19.48
C GLY A 150 11.30 10.31 19.41
N LEU A 151 10.05 10.74 19.28
CA LEU A 151 9.58 12.13 19.27
C LEU A 151 8.63 12.38 20.44
N THR A 152 8.72 13.56 21.05
CA THR A 152 7.64 14.09 21.90
C THR A 152 6.65 14.81 20.98
N VAL A 153 5.45 14.25 20.82
CA VAL A 153 4.41 14.79 19.95
C VAL A 153 3.42 15.62 20.77
N TYR A 154 3.12 16.82 20.30
CA TYR A 154 2.10 17.67 20.87
C TYR A 154 0.95 17.84 19.89
N GLY A 155 -0.23 17.35 20.26
CA GLY A 155 -1.48 17.60 19.52
C GLY A 155 -2.01 19.00 19.82
N VAL A 156 -2.02 19.85 18.84
CA VAL A 156 -2.41 21.27 18.97
C VAL A 156 -3.82 21.48 18.46
N PRO A 157 -4.78 21.89 19.29
CA PRO A 157 -6.16 22.14 18.87
C PRO A 157 -6.32 23.48 18.14
N ASP A 158 -5.64 24.52 18.62
CA ASP A 158 -5.70 25.87 18.09
C ASP A 158 -4.44 26.68 18.39
N VAL A 159 -4.27 27.81 17.71
CA VAL A 159 -3.11 28.69 17.87
C VAL A 159 -3.04 29.35 19.24
N GLY A 160 -4.17 29.56 19.94
CA GLY A 160 -4.20 30.12 21.28
C GLY A 160 -3.55 29.19 22.30
N ALA A 161 -3.91 27.91 22.26
CA ALA A 161 -3.30 26.86 23.10
C ALA A 161 -1.80 26.75 22.82
N LEU A 162 -1.38 26.78 21.56
CA LEU A 162 0.03 26.77 21.19
C LEU A 162 0.80 28.00 21.72
N VAL A 163 0.23 29.20 21.57
CA VAL A 163 0.84 30.44 22.05
C VAL A 163 1.03 30.41 23.57
N ARG A 164 0.02 29.99 24.35
CA ARG A 164 0.13 29.85 25.81
C ARG A 164 1.20 28.82 26.18
N HIS A 165 1.28 27.70 25.46
CA HIS A 165 2.30 26.69 25.66
C HIS A 165 3.71 27.25 25.41
N LEU A 166 3.94 27.88 24.27
CA LEU A 166 5.27 28.40 23.90
C LEU A 166 5.70 29.58 24.78
N ARG A 167 4.77 30.32 25.38
CA ARG A 167 5.04 31.35 26.40
C ARG A 167 5.26 30.77 27.79
N GLY A 168 5.00 29.48 27.99
CA GLY A 168 5.10 28.84 29.30
C GLY A 168 3.96 29.15 30.29
N GLU A 169 2.87 29.75 29.76
CA GLU A 169 1.67 30.11 30.55
C GLU A 169 0.83 28.87 30.86
N GLU A 170 0.63 28.00 29.88
CA GLU A 170 -0.12 26.75 30.00
C GLU A 170 0.54 25.67 29.13
N ARG A 171 0.94 24.55 29.73
CA ARG A 171 1.65 23.50 29.00
C ARG A 171 0.67 22.54 28.32
N LEU A 172 0.87 22.27 27.04
CA LEU A 172 0.25 21.16 26.36
C LEU A 172 0.83 19.85 26.91
N SER A 173 -0.01 18.84 27.11
CA SER A 173 0.43 17.50 27.43
C SER A 173 0.93 16.79 26.17
N PRO A 174 2.05 16.06 26.25
CA PRO A 174 2.46 15.19 25.15
C PRO A 174 1.38 14.17 24.82
N ALA A 175 1.18 13.92 23.55
CA ALA A 175 0.28 12.87 23.09
C ALA A 175 0.82 11.50 23.56
N PRO A 176 -0.04 10.63 24.11
CA PRO A 176 0.36 9.27 24.46
C PRO A 176 0.76 8.50 23.20
N ALA A 177 1.76 7.62 23.34
CA ALA A 177 2.11 6.73 22.23
C ALA A 177 0.90 5.87 21.85
N TRP A 178 0.57 5.88 20.56
CA TRP A 178 -0.52 5.03 20.08
C TRP A 178 -0.12 3.56 20.16
N VAL A 179 -1.00 2.74 20.69
CA VAL A 179 -0.83 1.29 20.84
C VAL A 179 -2.02 0.63 20.14
N PRO A 180 -1.79 -0.42 19.32
CA PRO A 180 -2.89 -1.16 18.71
C PRO A 180 -3.79 -1.74 19.80
N GLU A 181 -5.09 -1.50 19.71
CA GLU A 181 -6.07 -2.23 20.47
C GLU A 181 -6.10 -3.68 19.95
N ALA A 182 -6.33 -4.65 20.84
CA ALA A 182 -6.48 -6.04 20.43
C ALA A 182 -7.73 -6.13 19.53
N GLU A 183 -7.53 -6.12 18.23
CA GLU A 183 -8.64 -6.34 17.30
C GLU A 183 -9.19 -7.75 17.47
N GLU A 184 -10.46 -7.86 17.82
CA GLU A 184 -11.19 -9.10 17.65
C GLU A 184 -11.14 -9.49 16.17
N ALA A 185 -10.92 -10.78 15.89
CA ALA A 185 -10.78 -11.34 14.54
C ALA A 185 -12.10 -11.29 13.74
N ALA A 186 -12.69 -10.09 13.59
CA ALA A 186 -13.91 -9.86 12.85
C ALA A 186 -13.61 -9.65 11.36
N GLY A 187 -13.31 -10.71 10.65
CA GLY A 187 -13.10 -10.71 9.19
C GLY A 187 -13.73 -11.94 8.54
N PRO A 188 -13.83 -11.98 7.21
CA PRO A 188 -14.31 -13.15 6.49
C PRO A 188 -13.41 -14.37 6.78
N ASP A 189 -13.98 -15.47 7.26
CA ASP A 189 -13.28 -16.72 7.56
C ASP A 189 -13.47 -17.76 6.44
N LEU A 190 -12.47 -18.62 6.23
CA LEU A 190 -12.57 -19.73 5.28
C LEU A 190 -13.66 -20.74 5.66
N ARG A 191 -14.04 -20.83 6.93
CA ARG A 191 -15.17 -21.65 7.40
C ARG A 191 -16.49 -21.32 6.70
N ASP A 192 -16.66 -20.08 6.23
CA ASP A 192 -17.86 -19.66 5.53
C ASP A 192 -17.93 -20.21 4.09
N VAL A 193 -16.84 -20.82 3.59
CA VAL A 193 -16.72 -21.33 2.22
C VAL A 193 -17.15 -22.78 2.17
N MET A 194 -18.43 -23.02 1.93
CA MET A 194 -18.97 -24.39 1.86
C MET A 194 -18.82 -24.99 0.46
N GLY A 195 -18.51 -26.29 0.41
CA GLY A 195 -18.53 -27.09 -0.82
C GLY A 195 -17.37 -26.82 -1.80
N GLN A 196 -16.28 -26.24 -1.33
CA GLN A 196 -15.09 -25.94 -2.13
C GLN A 196 -13.79 -26.37 -1.42
N GLU A 197 -13.68 -27.63 -1.06
CA GLU A 197 -12.54 -28.19 -0.33
C GLU A 197 -11.19 -27.94 -1.06
N ASN A 198 -11.16 -28.01 -2.38
CA ASN A 198 -9.97 -27.70 -3.19
C ASN A 198 -9.63 -26.20 -3.23
N ALA A 199 -10.56 -25.34 -2.83
CA ALA A 199 -10.32 -23.90 -2.84
C ALA A 199 -9.44 -23.45 -1.67
N GLY A 200 -9.44 -24.17 -0.55
CA GLY A 200 -8.53 -23.93 0.57
C GLY A 200 -7.06 -24.04 0.12
N ARG A 201 -6.70 -25.17 -0.51
CA ARG A 201 -5.33 -25.40 -1.05
C ARG A 201 -4.95 -24.38 -2.10
N ALA A 202 -5.91 -24.00 -2.97
CA ALA A 202 -5.71 -22.98 -4.00
C ALA A 202 -5.46 -21.56 -3.46
N LEU A 203 -5.83 -21.26 -2.21
CA LEU A 203 -5.50 -20.02 -1.52
C LEU A 203 -4.27 -20.15 -0.62
N GLU A 204 -4.05 -21.32 -0.02
CA GLU A 204 -2.94 -21.62 0.88
C GLU A 204 -1.59 -21.46 0.18
N ILE A 205 -1.43 -22.06 -1.02
CA ILE A 205 -0.18 -21.98 -1.79
C ILE A 205 0.18 -20.53 -2.16
N PRO A 206 -0.73 -19.72 -2.75
CA PRO A 206 -0.44 -18.30 -3.00
C PRO A 206 -0.13 -17.51 -1.72
N ALA A 207 -0.84 -17.75 -0.63
CA ALA A 207 -0.59 -17.09 0.65
C ALA A 207 0.82 -17.41 1.19
N ALA A 208 1.20 -18.70 1.18
CA ALA A 208 2.49 -19.16 1.66
C ALA A 208 3.65 -18.66 0.79
N GLY A 209 3.50 -18.64 -0.54
CA GLY A 209 4.57 -18.29 -1.47
C GLY A 209 4.58 -16.85 -1.97
N GLY A 210 3.52 -16.07 -1.75
CA GLY A 210 3.34 -14.75 -2.33
C GLY A 210 3.02 -14.79 -3.84
N HIS A 211 2.45 -15.89 -4.32
CA HIS A 211 2.18 -16.12 -5.74
C HIS A 211 0.94 -15.40 -6.24
N ASN A 212 0.97 -14.91 -7.47
CA ASN A 212 -0.17 -14.34 -8.16
C ASN A 212 -1.16 -15.43 -8.58
N LEU A 213 -2.47 -15.16 -8.46
CA LEU A 213 -3.55 -16.13 -8.62
C LEU A 213 -4.60 -15.66 -9.62
N LEU A 214 -5.02 -16.54 -10.52
CA LEU A 214 -6.19 -16.38 -11.39
C LEU A 214 -7.25 -17.44 -11.05
N LEU A 215 -8.42 -16.97 -10.63
CA LEU A 215 -9.60 -17.79 -10.36
C LEU A 215 -10.52 -17.79 -11.59
N ILE A 216 -10.80 -18.96 -12.16
CA ILE A 216 -11.65 -19.13 -13.35
C ILE A 216 -12.84 -19.99 -12.97
N GLY A 217 -14.05 -19.52 -13.23
CA GLY A 217 -15.26 -20.29 -12.93
C GLY A 217 -16.53 -19.58 -13.36
N SER A 218 -17.65 -20.33 -13.37
CA SER A 218 -18.96 -19.80 -13.74
C SER A 218 -19.42 -18.66 -12.81
N PRO A 219 -20.36 -17.81 -13.24
CA PRO A 219 -21.01 -16.85 -12.35
C PRO A 219 -21.59 -17.56 -11.13
N GLY A 220 -21.40 -16.98 -9.93
CA GLY A 220 -21.84 -17.58 -8.67
C GLY A 220 -20.96 -18.69 -8.11
N ALA A 221 -19.85 -19.07 -8.75
CA ALA A 221 -18.92 -20.09 -8.23
C ALA A 221 -18.13 -19.65 -6.97
N GLY A 222 -18.32 -18.44 -6.44
CA GLY A 222 -17.66 -18.01 -5.21
C GLY A 222 -16.27 -17.40 -5.37
N LYS A 223 -15.80 -17.11 -6.59
CA LYS A 223 -14.46 -16.56 -6.86
C LYS A 223 -14.12 -15.31 -6.04
N SER A 224 -14.99 -14.30 -6.06
CA SER A 224 -14.81 -13.04 -5.32
C SER A 224 -14.91 -13.25 -3.80
N MET A 225 -15.71 -14.25 -3.37
CA MET A 225 -15.82 -14.66 -1.98
C MET A 225 -14.49 -15.28 -1.48
N LEU A 226 -13.87 -16.14 -2.29
CA LEU A 226 -12.56 -16.74 -2.01
C LEU A 226 -11.47 -15.67 -1.94
N ALA A 227 -11.40 -14.79 -2.94
CA ALA A 227 -10.40 -13.73 -2.98
C ALA A 227 -10.44 -12.83 -1.73
N LYS A 228 -11.63 -12.47 -1.24
CA LYS A 228 -11.82 -11.65 -0.04
C LYS A 228 -11.37 -12.34 1.26
N ARG A 229 -11.18 -13.67 1.26
CA ARG A 229 -10.68 -14.42 2.41
C ARG A 229 -9.17 -14.60 2.42
N LEU A 230 -8.50 -14.35 1.30
CA LEU A 230 -7.04 -14.46 1.23
C LEU A 230 -6.32 -13.63 2.32
N PRO A 231 -6.72 -12.39 2.63
CA PRO A 231 -6.06 -11.63 3.70
C PRO A 231 -6.10 -12.30 5.08
N SER A 232 -7.11 -13.14 5.38
CA SER A 232 -7.25 -13.81 6.68
C SER A 232 -6.22 -14.92 6.92
N ILE A 233 -5.57 -15.39 5.85
CA ILE A 233 -4.54 -16.45 5.90
C ILE A 233 -3.14 -15.95 5.52
N LEU A 234 -2.99 -14.67 5.16
CA LEU A 234 -1.68 -14.09 4.91
C LEU A 234 -0.88 -13.92 6.23
N PRO A 235 0.44 -14.03 6.19
CA PRO A 235 1.30 -13.72 7.33
C PRO A 235 1.08 -12.28 7.81
N ASP A 236 1.19 -12.08 9.13
CA ASP A 236 1.08 -10.74 9.69
C ASP A 236 2.17 -9.81 9.14
N MET A 237 1.89 -8.51 9.12
CA MET A 237 2.89 -7.52 8.72
C MET A 237 3.92 -7.32 9.82
N SER A 238 5.18 -7.18 9.45
CA SER A 238 6.17 -6.65 10.38
C SER A 238 5.82 -5.19 10.73
N ARG A 239 6.43 -4.66 11.81
CA ARG A 239 6.23 -3.26 12.18
C ARG A 239 6.68 -2.31 11.05
N GLU A 240 7.76 -2.65 10.37
CA GLU A 240 8.30 -1.89 9.23
C GLU A 240 7.33 -1.90 8.05
N GLU A 241 6.80 -3.08 7.69
CA GLU A 241 5.76 -3.21 6.65
C GLU A 241 4.51 -2.41 7.01
N ALA A 242 4.06 -2.47 8.26
CA ALA A 242 2.89 -1.73 8.73
C ALA A 242 3.09 -0.21 8.66
N LEU A 243 4.26 0.30 9.04
CA LEU A 243 4.61 1.72 8.93
C LEU A 243 4.70 2.17 7.46
N GLU A 244 5.29 1.36 6.58
CA GLU A 244 5.40 1.66 5.15
C GLU A 244 4.00 1.76 4.51
N VAL A 245 3.13 0.80 4.76
CA VAL A 245 1.74 0.79 4.27
C VAL A 245 0.96 1.97 4.83
N SER A 246 1.03 2.19 6.15
CA SER A 246 0.32 3.31 6.81
C SER A 246 0.81 4.67 6.29
N GLY A 247 2.11 4.81 5.99
CA GLY A 247 2.67 6.01 5.37
C GLY A 247 2.09 6.29 3.99
N ILE A 248 1.90 5.25 3.15
CA ILE A 248 1.25 5.39 1.84
C ILE A 248 -0.21 5.84 1.99
N TRP A 249 -0.96 5.23 2.93
CA TRP A 249 -2.35 5.57 3.20
C TRP A 249 -2.49 6.98 3.79
N SER A 250 -1.56 7.40 4.63
CA SER A 250 -1.47 8.75 5.17
C SER A 250 -1.34 9.81 4.06
N VAL A 251 -0.41 9.60 3.12
CA VAL A 251 -0.22 10.50 1.97
C VAL A 251 -1.44 10.51 1.05
N ALA A 252 -2.11 9.38 0.90
CA ALA A 252 -3.35 9.30 0.13
C ALA A 252 -4.53 10.02 0.81
N GLY A 253 -4.41 10.38 2.10
CA GLY A 253 -5.48 10.96 2.89
C GLY A 253 -6.53 9.94 3.34
N LEU A 254 -6.13 8.69 3.49
CA LEU A 254 -6.97 7.56 3.88
C LEU A 254 -6.62 7.00 5.27
N ALA A 255 -5.70 7.66 6.01
CA ALA A 255 -5.40 7.29 7.38
C ALA A 255 -6.61 7.53 8.29
N ASP A 256 -6.93 6.56 9.14
CA ASP A 256 -7.93 6.72 10.19
C ASP A 256 -7.27 7.40 11.40
N PRO A 257 -7.77 8.55 11.88
CA PRO A 257 -7.22 9.23 13.05
C PRO A 257 -7.25 8.37 14.34
N GLN A 258 -8.19 7.44 14.46
CA GLN A 258 -8.31 6.55 15.63
C GLN A 258 -7.42 5.31 15.48
N HIS A 259 -7.27 4.79 14.26
CA HIS A 259 -6.48 3.62 13.93
C HIS A 259 -5.42 3.95 12.87
N PRO A 260 -4.43 4.81 13.17
CA PRO A 260 -3.48 5.32 12.17
C PRO A 260 -2.48 4.28 11.67
N LEU A 261 -2.27 3.17 12.40
CA LEU A 261 -1.44 2.06 11.96
C LEU A 261 -2.30 0.94 11.37
N LEU A 262 -2.06 0.61 10.11
CA LEU A 262 -2.66 -0.55 9.48
C LEU A 262 -1.96 -1.82 9.98
N THR A 263 -2.66 -2.63 10.77
CA THR A 263 -2.16 -3.89 11.31
C THR A 263 -2.43 -5.07 10.40
N ARG A 264 -3.43 -4.95 9.50
CA ARG A 264 -3.80 -5.98 8.53
C ARG A 264 -3.33 -5.62 7.13
N ARG A 265 -2.94 -6.63 6.36
CA ARG A 265 -2.56 -6.44 4.96
C ARG A 265 -3.72 -5.86 4.15
N PRO A 266 -3.50 -4.76 3.40
CA PRO A 266 -4.56 -4.12 2.64
C PRO A 266 -5.12 -5.05 1.55
N PHE A 267 -6.44 -4.96 1.34
CA PHE A 267 -7.15 -5.60 0.23
C PHE A 267 -7.80 -4.52 -0.62
N ARG A 268 -7.29 -4.33 -1.84
CA ARG A 268 -7.82 -3.33 -2.78
C ARG A 268 -8.53 -4.03 -3.92
N SER A 269 -9.73 -3.58 -4.23
CA SER A 269 -10.57 -4.16 -5.28
C SER A 269 -11.16 -3.03 -6.15
N PRO A 270 -10.37 -2.45 -7.06
CA PRO A 270 -10.87 -1.43 -7.97
C PRO A 270 -11.90 -2.02 -8.93
N HIS A 271 -12.91 -1.21 -9.27
CA HIS A 271 -13.89 -1.59 -10.27
C HIS A 271 -13.26 -1.64 -11.67
N HIS A 272 -13.72 -2.50 -12.57
CA HIS A 272 -13.15 -2.67 -13.91
C HIS A 272 -13.21 -1.38 -14.79
N THR A 273 -14.05 -0.40 -14.43
CA THR A 273 -14.12 0.92 -15.08
C THR A 273 -13.05 1.91 -14.60
N ALA A 274 -12.22 1.51 -13.64
CA ALA A 274 -11.14 2.38 -13.14
C ALA A 274 -10.16 2.73 -14.26
N SER A 275 -9.68 3.98 -14.27
CA SER A 275 -8.68 4.43 -15.24
C SER A 275 -7.27 3.95 -14.87
N ALA A 276 -6.34 3.93 -15.84
CA ALA A 276 -4.94 3.64 -15.58
C ALA A 276 -4.34 4.61 -14.52
N ALA A 277 -4.71 5.88 -14.54
CA ALA A 277 -4.29 6.85 -13.54
C ALA A 277 -4.85 6.57 -12.13
N ALA A 278 -6.04 6.00 -12.01
CA ALA A 278 -6.58 5.56 -10.73
C ALA A 278 -5.79 4.37 -10.16
N LEU A 279 -5.33 3.46 -11.03
CA LEU A 279 -4.51 2.33 -10.61
C LEU A 279 -3.08 2.75 -10.24
N THR A 280 -2.40 3.47 -11.12
CA THR A 280 -0.97 3.81 -10.93
C THR A 280 -0.75 5.02 -10.03
N GLY A 281 -1.78 5.82 -9.83
CA GLY A 281 -1.65 7.08 -9.13
C GLY A 281 -1.26 8.23 -10.06
N GLY A 282 -1.06 9.39 -9.48
CA GLY A 282 -0.69 10.60 -10.20
C GLY A 282 -1.61 11.79 -9.89
N GLY A 283 -2.00 12.53 -10.91
CA GLY A 283 -2.75 13.78 -10.76
C GLY A 283 -1.86 14.95 -10.34
N PRO A 284 -2.44 16.14 -10.09
CA PRO A 284 -1.69 17.34 -9.72
C PRO A 284 -0.93 17.23 -8.39
N LEU A 285 -1.46 16.43 -7.46
CA LEU A 285 -0.91 16.21 -6.11
C LEU A 285 -0.07 14.93 -6.00
N LEU A 286 0.20 14.23 -7.12
CA LEU A 286 0.99 13.00 -7.15
C LEU A 286 0.57 11.96 -6.10
N ARG A 287 -0.74 11.72 -5.96
CA ARG A 287 -1.28 10.77 -4.98
C ARG A 287 -1.03 9.32 -5.39
N PRO A 288 -0.79 8.41 -4.41
CA PRO A 288 -0.75 6.97 -4.64
C PRO A 288 -2.05 6.47 -5.28
N GLY A 289 -1.93 5.53 -6.23
CA GLY A 289 -3.08 4.83 -6.82
C GLY A 289 -3.36 3.51 -6.11
N GLU A 290 -4.37 2.76 -6.62
CA GLU A 290 -4.81 1.48 -6.04
C GLU A 290 -3.68 0.45 -5.92
N ILE A 291 -2.73 0.43 -6.87
CA ILE A 291 -1.56 -0.45 -6.86
C ILE A 291 -0.68 -0.16 -5.63
N SER A 292 -0.39 1.12 -5.36
CA SER A 292 0.40 1.51 -4.18
C SER A 292 -0.38 1.36 -2.88
N LEU A 293 -1.70 1.57 -2.89
CA LEU A 293 -2.57 1.32 -1.75
C LEU A 293 -2.68 -0.17 -1.40
N ALA A 294 -2.42 -1.06 -2.37
CA ALA A 294 -2.34 -2.51 -2.16
C ALA A 294 -0.94 -2.99 -1.71
N HIS A 295 0.01 -2.08 -1.50
CA HIS A 295 1.38 -2.42 -1.13
C HIS A 295 1.43 -3.32 0.11
N ASN A 296 2.26 -4.37 0.09
CA ASN A 296 2.36 -5.43 1.09
C ASN A 296 1.03 -6.16 1.39
N GLY A 297 0.05 -6.07 0.46
CA GLY A 297 -1.26 -6.67 0.56
C GLY A 297 -1.72 -7.31 -0.73
N VAL A 298 -3.02 -7.24 -1.02
CA VAL A 298 -3.69 -7.88 -2.16
C VAL A 298 -4.34 -6.85 -3.06
N LEU A 299 -4.04 -6.92 -4.36
CA LEU A 299 -4.79 -6.25 -5.41
C LEU A 299 -5.70 -7.27 -6.10
N PHE A 300 -7.00 -7.14 -5.91
CA PHE A 300 -8.00 -8.03 -6.50
C PHE A 300 -8.67 -7.38 -7.71
N LEU A 301 -8.57 -8.03 -8.87
CA LEU A 301 -9.24 -7.62 -10.10
C LEU A 301 -10.34 -8.62 -10.45
N ASP A 302 -11.57 -8.26 -10.15
CA ASP A 302 -12.73 -9.05 -10.57
C ASP A 302 -13.08 -8.76 -12.03
N GLU A 303 -13.63 -9.75 -12.72
CA GLU A 303 -13.99 -9.63 -14.15
C GLU A 303 -12.80 -9.17 -15.03
N LEU A 304 -11.63 -9.77 -14.84
CA LEU A 304 -10.35 -9.36 -15.46
C LEU A 304 -10.45 -8.99 -16.95
N PRO A 305 -11.17 -9.73 -17.85
CA PRO A 305 -11.29 -9.37 -19.27
C PRO A 305 -12.15 -8.11 -19.55
N GLU A 306 -12.82 -7.55 -18.54
CA GLU A 306 -13.63 -6.33 -18.71
C GLU A 306 -12.85 -5.05 -18.39
N PHE A 307 -11.65 -5.17 -17.81
CA PHE A 307 -10.75 -4.03 -17.64
C PHE A 307 -10.25 -3.53 -18.98
N HIS A 308 -10.09 -2.21 -19.07
CA HIS A 308 -9.50 -1.59 -20.26
C HIS A 308 -8.06 -2.07 -20.47
N ARG A 309 -7.65 -2.29 -21.71
CA ARG A 309 -6.33 -2.85 -22.05
C ARG A 309 -5.18 -2.03 -21.47
N ASP A 310 -5.28 -0.70 -21.51
CA ASP A 310 -4.26 0.21 -20.99
C ASP A 310 -4.06 0.06 -19.47
N VAL A 311 -5.14 -0.26 -18.75
CA VAL A 311 -5.12 -0.53 -17.30
C VAL A 311 -4.33 -1.80 -17.01
N LEU A 312 -4.60 -2.88 -17.77
CA LEU A 312 -3.90 -4.16 -17.63
C LEU A 312 -2.42 -4.05 -18.02
N GLU A 313 -2.08 -3.29 -19.07
CA GLU A 313 -0.70 -3.06 -19.46
C GLU A 313 0.08 -2.23 -18.42
N ALA A 314 -0.57 -1.26 -17.76
CA ALA A 314 0.05 -0.44 -16.72
C ALA A 314 0.51 -1.25 -15.48
N MET A 315 -0.06 -2.44 -15.25
CA MET A 315 0.34 -3.32 -14.14
C MET A 315 1.61 -4.12 -14.40
N ARG A 316 2.08 -4.20 -15.66
CA ARG A 316 3.22 -5.06 -16.01
C ARG A 316 4.50 -4.68 -15.29
N GLN A 317 4.81 -3.39 -15.25
CA GLN A 317 5.99 -2.88 -14.56
C GLN A 317 5.91 -3.09 -13.03
N PRO A 318 4.83 -2.69 -12.34
CA PRO A 318 4.69 -2.95 -10.90
C PRO A 318 4.84 -4.41 -10.50
N LEU A 319 4.33 -5.34 -11.31
CA LEU A 319 4.46 -6.79 -11.06
C LEU A 319 5.90 -7.32 -11.23
N GLU A 320 6.75 -6.63 -11.99
CA GLU A 320 8.17 -7.01 -12.14
C GLU A 320 9.07 -6.29 -11.14
N ASP A 321 8.91 -4.97 -11.03
CA ASP A 321 9.84 -4.11 -10.30
C ASP A 321 9.41 -3.88 -8.84
N GLY A 322 8.16 -4.20 -8.48
CA GLY A 322 7.58 -3.88 -7.17
C GLY A 322 7.45 -2.38 -6.91
N THR A 323 7.49 -1.57 -7.96
CA THR A 323 7.37 -0.11 -7.90
C THR A 323 6.55 0.44 -9.06
N VAL A 324 5.82 1.53 -8.83
CA VAL A 324 5.17 2.33 -9.87
C VAL A 324 5.99 3.58 -10.11
N THR A 325 6.32 3.85 -11.36
CA THR A 325 7.00 5.08 -11.76
C THR A 325 6.01 6.04 -12.41
N VAL A 326 5.78 7.20 -11.77
CA VAL A 326 4.93 8.27 -12.31
C VAL A 326 5.81 9.43 -12.77
N ALA A 327 5.91 9.63 -14.07
CA ALA A 327 6.65 10.76 -14.65
C ALA A 327 5.70 11.93 -14.94
N ARG A 328 6.11 13.15 -14.55
CA ARG A 328 5.38 14.41 -14.78
C ARG A 328 6.38 15.53 -15.08
N SER A 329 5.87 16.65 -15.57
CA SER A 329 6.68 17.86 -15.84
C SER A 329 7.46 18.39 -14.61
N GLY A 330 7.06 18.02 -13.39
CA GLY A 330 7.72 18.39 -12.13
C GLY A 330 8.68 17.36 -11.57
N GLY A 331 8.90 16.21 -12.24
CA GLY A 331 9.79 15.16 -11.77
C GLY A 331 9.24 13.75 -11.93
N THR A 332 10.06 12.79 -11.58
CA THR A 332 9.69 11.35 -11.54
C THR A 332 9.51 10.92 -10.10
N LEU A 333 8.39 10.26 -9.82
CA LEU A 333 8.06 9.70 -8.51
C LEU A 333 8.05 8.18 -8.59
N HIS A 334 8.73 7.56 -7.65
CA HIS A 334 8.70 6.11 -7.46
C HIS A 334 7.84 5.78 -6.24
N LEU A 335 6.78 5.01 -6.44
CA LEU A 335 5.87 4.56 -5.40
C LEU A 335 6.04 3.06 -5.18
N PRO A 336 6.13 2.57 -3.94
CA PRO A 336 6.19 1.13 -3.68
C PRO A 336 4.89 0.46 -4.13
N ALA A 337 5.04 -0.74 -4.70
CA ALA A 337 3.97 -1.49 -5.33
C ALA A 337 4.19 -3.00 -5.24
N ARG A 338 4.67 -3.50 -4.11
CA ARG A 338 4.79 -4.94 -3.83
C ARG A 338 3.45 -5.45 -3.36
N PHE A 339 2.70 -6.06 -4.24
CA PHE A 339 1.38 -6.60 -3.92
C PHE A 339 1.24 -8.01 -4.51
N GLN A 340 0.36 -8.80 -3.93
CA GLN A 340 -0.08 -10.06 -4.49
C GLN A 340 -1.27 -9.79 -5.42
N LEU A 341 -1.13 -10.13 -6.70
CA LEU A 341 -2.22 -10.00 -7.66
C LEU A 341 -3.14 -11.21 -7.58
N VAL A 342 -4.42 -10.94 -7.33
CA VAL A 342 -5.49 -11.94 -7.43
C VAL A 342 -6.46 -11.48 -8.51
N CYS A 343 -6.73 -12.34 -9.47
CA CYS A 343 -7.67 -12.05 -10.53
C CYS A 343 -8.82 -13.06 -10.53
N ALA A 344 -10.00 -12.62 -10.94
CA ALA A 344 -11.11 -13.50 -11.20
C ALA A 344 -11.68 -13.26 -12.60
N MET A 345 -12.09 -14.33 -13.27
CA MET A 345 -12.75 -14.24 -14.57
C MET A 345 -13.74 -15.38 -14.78
N ASN A 346 -14.65 -15.18 -15.70
CA ASN A 346 -15.50 -16.24 -16.21
C ASN A 346 -14.75 -17.03 -17.30
N PRO A 347 -15.10 -18.30 -17.59
CA PRO A 347 -14.42 -19.11 -18.60
C PRO A 347 -14.73 -18.67 -20.04
N CYS A 348 -15.79 -17.89 -20.24
CA CYS A 348 -16.19 -17.33 -21.53
C CYS A 348 -17.10 -16.12 -21.31
N ARG A 349 -17.48 -15.41 -22.38
CA ARG A 349 -18.35 -14.22 -22.32
C ARG A 349 -19.73 -14.50 -21.70
N CYS A 350 -20.36 -15.66 -21.97
CA CYS A 350 -21.63 -16.04 -21.33
C CYS A 350 -21.44 -16.60 -19.91
N GLY A 351 -20.22 -16.98 -19.51
CA GLY A 351 -19.86 -17.48 -18.19
C GLY A 351 -20.07 -18.98 -17.96
N TRP A 352 -20.65 -19.73 -18.91
CA TRP A 352 -21.13 -21.10 -18.68
C TRP A 352 -20.31 -22.20 -19.34
N ARG A 353 -19.15 -21.89 -19.92
CA ARG A 353 -18.29 -22.92 -20.55
C ARG A 353 -17.80 -23.91 -19.49
N GLY A 354 -17.90 -25.21 -19.82
CA GLY A 354 -17.54 -26.28 -18.89
C GLY A 354 -18.52 -26.51 -17.73
N HIS A 355 -19.62 -25.74 -17.64
CA HIS A 355 -20.61 -25.93 -16.61
C HIS A 355 -21.52 -27.14 -16.94
N PRO A 356 -21.84 -28.01 -15.95
CA PRO A 356 -22.65 -29.21 -16.18
C PRO A 356 -24.03 -28.96 -16.79
N SER A 357 -24.57 -27.73 -16.63
CA SER A 357 -25.89 -27.38 -17.18
C SER A 357 -25.95 -27.28 -18.72
N GLY A 358 -24.84 -27.34 -19.42
CA GLY A 358 -24.78 -27.21 -20.88
C GLY A 358 -25.27 -25.86 -21.45
N ARG A 359 -25.39 -24.80 -20.62
CA ARG A 359 -25.93 -23.49 -21.01
C ARG A 359 -25.00 -22.65 -21.90
N CYS A 360 -23.75 -23.08 -22.08
CA CYS A 360 -22.81 -22.33 -22.88
C CYS A 360 -23.19 -22.34 -24.36
N THR A 361 -23.33 -21.16 -24.95
CA THR A 361 -23.62 -20.97 -26.39
C THR A 361 -22.42 -20.39 -27.15
N CYS A 362 -21.30 -20.15 -26.48
CA CYS A 362 -20.12 -19.57 -27.11
C CYS A 362 -19.36 -20.59 -27.97
N SER A 363 -19.01 -20.19 -29.18
CA SER A 363 -18.08 -20.91 -30.03
C SER A 363 -16.63 -20.80 -29.49
N ASP A 364 -15.76 -21.72 -29.88
CA ASP A 364 -14.33 -21.69 -29.51
C ASP A 364 -13.66 -20.38 -29.93
N ARG A 365 -14.04 -19.83 -31.09
CA ARG A 365 -13.53 -18.53 -31.55
C ARG A 365 -13.94 -17.37 -30.65
N GLU A 366 -15.16 -17.38 -30.12
CA GLU A 366 -15.63 -16.34 -29.17
C GLU A 366 -14.92 -16.46 -27.83
N VAL A 367 -14.65 -17.69 -27.38
CA VAL A 367 -13.88 -17.93 -26.16
C VAL A 367 -12.44 -17.42 -26.33
N ALA A 368 -11.79 -17.78 -27.43
CA ALA A 368 -10.43 -17.30 -27.73
C ALA A 368 -10.39 -15.77 -27.75
N LYS A 369 -11.32 -15.11 -28.44
CA LYS A 369 -11.42 -13.65 -28.50
C LYS A 369 -11.68 -13.01 -27.12
N TYR A 370 -12.37 -13.70 -26.22
CA TYR A 370 -12.63 -13.23 -24.86
C TYR A 370 -11.35 -13.30 -24.01
N VAL A 371 -10.58 -14.39 -24.12
CA VAL A 371 -9.30 -14.56 -23.40
C VAL A 371 -8.23 -13.64 -23.96
N GLU A 372 -8.18 -13.39 -25.27
CA GLU A 372 -7.24 -12.48 -25.95
C GLU A 372 -7.32 -11.02 -25.46
N LYS A 373 -8.40 -10.62 -24.79
CA LYS A 373 -8.48 -9.32 -24.12
C LYS A 373 -7.37 -9.17 -23.05
N ILE A 374 -6.94 -10.28 -22.44
CA ILE A 374 -5.84 -10.32 -21.50
C ILE A 374 -4.56 -10.60 -22.28
N SER A 375 -3.58 -9.72 -22.15
CA SER A 375 -2.31 -9.92 -22.86
C SER A 375 -1.56 -11.16 -22.35
N GLY A 376 -0.95 -11.91 -23.25
CA GLY A 376 -0.11 -13.07 -22.90
C GLY A 376 0.96 -12.71 -21.83
N PRO A 377 1.70 -11.58 -21.98
CA PRO A 377 2.65 -11.14 -20.98
C PRO A 377 2.06 -10.91 -19.57
N LEU A 378 0.80 -10.53 -19.43
CA LEU A 378 0.15 -10.41 -18.12
C LEU A 378 -0.21 -11.79 -17.56
N LEU A 379 -0.78 -12.68 -18.38
CA LEU A 379 -1.07 -14.07 -17.99
C LEU A 379 0.20 -14.81 -17.56
N ASP A 380 1.31 -14.55 -18.24
CA ASP A 380 2.61 -15.09 -17.85
C ASP A 380 3.06 -14.64 -16.45
N ARG A 381 2.59 -13.52 -15.92
CA ARG A 381 2.91 -13.02 -14.58
C ARG A 381 2.01 -13.56 -13.47
N ILE A 382 0.98 -14.29 -13.82
CA ILE A 382 0.12 -15.01 -12.87
C ILE A 382 0.66 -16.42 -12.71
N ASP A 383 0.98 -16.82 -11.49
CA ASP A 383 1.69 -18.07 -11.20
C ASP A 383 0.74 -19.26 -11.18
N LEU A 384 -0.45 -19.10 -10.60
CA LEU A 384 -1.47 -20.15 -10.46
C LEU A 384 -2.74 -19.80 -11.23
N HIS A 385 -3.23 -20.76 -12.01
CA HIS A 385 -4.53 -20.73 -12.67
C HIS A 385 -5.43 -21.80 -12.06
N VAL A 386 -6.47 -21.39 -11.36
CA VAL A 386 -7.33 -22.27 -10.58
C VAL A 386 -8.74 -22.29 -11.15
N SER A 387 -9.23 -23.48 -11.50
CA SER A 387 -10.63 -23.69 -11.84
C SER A 387 -11.45 -23.76 -10.56
N VAL A 388 -12.45 -22.88 -10.43
CA VAL A 388 -13.40 -22.85 -9.33
C VAL A 388 -14.71 -23.48 -9.84
N PRO A 389 -15.02 -24.72 -9.49
CA PRO A 389 -16.23 -25.40 -9.95
C PRO A 389 -17.47 -24.74 -9.35
N ALA A 390 -18.61 -24.91 -10.02
CA ALA A 390 -19.89 -24.52 -9.45
C ALA A 390 -20.19 -25.36 -8.21
N VAL A 391 -20.71 -24.71 -7.16
CA VAL A 391 -21.08 -25.40 -5.93
C VAL A 391 -22.30 -26.28 -6.18
N GLU A 392 -22.19 -27.57 -5.92
CA GLU A 392 -23.32 -28.50 -6.01
C GLU A 392 -24.23 -28.35 -4.78
N TYR A 393 -25.54 -28.40 -5.02
CA TYR A 393 -26.54 -28.33 -3.91
C TYR A 393 -26.29 -29.38 -2.80
N ALA A 394 -25.82 -30.57 -3.19
CA ALA A 394 -25.48 -31.63 -2.25
C ALA A 394 -24.32 -31.26 -1.32
N SER A 395 -23.30 -30.54 -1.83
CA SER A 395 -22.15 -30.09 -1.07
C SER A 395 -22.51 -29.00 -0.04
N MET A 396 -23.52 -28.17 -0.34
CA MET A 396 -24.04 -27.16 0.61
C MET A 396 -24.72 -27.75 1.83
N ARG A 397 -25.12 -29.02 1.76
CA ARG A 397 -25.78 -29.74 2.86
C ARG A 397 -24.85 -30.66 3.68
N ARG A 398 -23.61 -30.80 3.28
CA ARG A 398 -22.62 -31.54 4.05
C ARG A 398 -22.41 -30.87 5.39
N LYS A 399 -22.44 -31.69 6.48
CA LYS A 399 -22.20 -31.21 7.86
C LYS A 399 -20.72 -31.05 8.21
N GLU A 400 -19.81 -31.29 7.25
CA GLU A 400 -18.39 -31.11 7.49
C GLU A 400 -18.11 -29.64 7.61
N THR A 401 -17.55 -29.22 8.73
CA THR A 401 -17.15 -27.84 8.98
C THR A 401 -15.88 -27.58 8.16
N PRO A 402 -15.89 -26.64 7.23
CA PRO A 402 -14.69 -26.28 6.51
C PRO A 402 -13.57 -25.85 7.46
N GLU A 403 -12.34 -25.99 7.02
CA GLU A 403 -11.16 -25.61 7.78
C GLU A 403 -11.17 -24.12 8.09
N SER A 404 -10.70 -23.73 9.28
CA SER A 404 -10.68 -22.30 9.66
C SER A 404 -9.54 -21.55 9.01
N SER A 405 -9.71 -20.25 8.82
CA SER A 405 -8.61 -19.39 8.43
C SER A 405 -7.41 -19.46 9.37
N ALA A 406 -7.64 -19.68 10.66
CA ALA A 406 -6.57 -19.81 11.67
C ALA A 406 -5.72 -21.07 11.45
N ASP A 407 -6.35 -22.21 11.14
CA ASP A 407 -5.64 -23.46 10.88
C ASP A 407 -4.78 -23.37 9.61
N VAL A 408 -5.33 -22.80 8.53
CA VAL A 408 -4.59 -22.57 7.27
C VAL A 408 -3.46 -21.56 7.50
N LYS A 409 -3.73 -20.47 8.22
CA LYS A 409 -2.71 -19.45 8.55
C LYS A 409 -1.52 -20.05 9.30
N CYS A 410 -1.76 -20.97 10.24
CA CYS A 410 -0.70 -21.63 10.97
C CYS A 410 0.28 -22.38 10.03
N ARG A 411 -0.22 -23.08 9.02
CA ARG A 411 0.62 -23.76 8.01
C ARG A 411 1.33 -22.75 7.10
N VAL A 412 0.65 -21.69 6.71
CA VAL A 412 1.22 -20.59 5.92
C VAL A 412 2.37 -19.92 6.68
N ASP A 413 2.18 -19.61 7.95
CA ASP A 413 3.20 -19.00 8.79
C ASP A 413 4.41 -19.91 9.00
N ALA A 414 4.20 -21.22 9.16
CA ALA A 414 5.28 -22.21 9.24
C ALA A 414 6.11 -22.25 7.93
N ALA A 415 5.46 -22.30 6.77
CA ALA A 415 6.13 -22.25 5.48
C ALA A 415 6.88 -20.93 5.27
N ARG A 416 6.32 -19.80 5.70
CA ARG A 416 6.97 -18.50 5.64
C ARG A 416 8.19 -18.41 6.56
N ALA A 417 8.16 -19.00 7.73
CA ALA A 417 9.31 -19.05 8.62
C ALA A 417 10.50 -19.76 7.96
N VAL A 418 10.26 -20.86 7.24
CA VAL A 418 11.28 -21.56 6.44
C VAL A 418 11.85 -20.66 5.34
N GLN A 419 11.00 -19.92 4.63
CA GLN A 419 11.42 -18.99 3.57
C GLN A 419 12.21 -17.80 4.15
N THR A 420 11.78 -17.24 5.26
CA THR A 420 12.50 -16.15 5.95
C THR A 420 13.91 -16.59 6.36
N ALA A 421 14.06 -17.79 6.90
CA ALA A 421 15.38 -18.35 7.24
C ALA A 421 16.23 -18.60 5.98
N ARG A 422 15.63 -19.13 4.90
CA ARG A 422 16.29 -19.40 3.61
C ARG A 422 16.83 -18.14 2.95
N PHE A 423 16.08 -17.04 3.03
CA PHE A 423 16.41 -15.78 2.35
C PHE A 423 17.04 -14.72 3.27
N ALA A 424 17.46 -15.08 4.47
CA ALA A 424 18.08 -14.15 5.41
C ALA A 424 19.24 -13.39 4.74
N GLY A 425 19.24 -12.06 4.84
CA GLY A 425 20.25 -11.17 4.28
C GLY A 425 20.17 -10.91 2.76
N THR A 426 19.16 -11.45 2.06
CA THR A 426 19.03 -11.28 0.59
C THR A 426 18.04 -10.21 0.16
N GLY A 427 17.19 -9.72 1.07
CA GLY A 427 16.08 -8.79 0.73
C GLY A 427 14.88 -9.47 0.06
N VAL A 428 14.92 -10.79 -0.19
CA VAL A 428 13.79 -11.58 -0.69
C VAL A 428 12.96 -12.06 0.49
N THR A 429 11.64 -11.97 0.40
CA THR A 429 10.71 -12.28 1.50
C THR A 429 9.93 -13.57 1.29
N CYS A 430 9.82 -14.06 0.05
CA CYS A 430 9.03 -15.24 -0.30
C CYS A 430 9.48 -15.90 -1.61
N ASN A 431 9.03 -17.14 -1.83
CA ASN A 431 9.44 -17.94 -2.98
C ASN A 431 9.08 -17.30 -4.33
N ALA A 432 7.96 -16.59 -4.45
CA ALA A 432 7.58 -15.91 -5.69
C ALA A 432 8.62 -14.87 -6.15
N HIS A 433 9.37 -14.30 -5.22
CA HIS A 433 10.38 -13.27 -5.50
C HIS A 433 11.80 -13.82 -5.69
N MET A 434 12.01 -15.15 -5.68
CA MET A 434 13.33 -15.74 -5.96
C MET A 434 13.88 -15.27 -7.29
N THR A 435 15.15 -14.91 -7.31
CA THR A 435 15.91 -14.62 -8.55
C THR A 435 16.32 -15.92 -9.26
N ALA A 436 16.70 -15.85 -10.54
CA ALA A 436 17.13 -17.02 -11.30
C ALA A 436 18.29 -17.80 -10.62
N PRO A 437 19.33 -17.18 -10.05
CA PRO A 437 20.34 -17.89 -9.27
C PRO A 437 19.78 -18.65 -8.06
N MET A 438 18.81 -18.04 -7.36
CA MET A 438 18.17 -18.67 -6.20
C MET A 438 17.33 -19.88 -6.60
N ILE A 439 16.64 -19.83 -7.75
CA ILE A 439 15.91 -20.98 -8.28
C ILE A 439 16.88 -22.15 -8.51
N GLY A 440 18.00 -21.91 -9.15
CA GLY A 440 19.04 -22.95 -9.35
C GLY A 440 19.60 -23.52 -8.05
N GLN A 441 19.61 -22.72 -6.97
CA GLN A 441 20.11 -23.15 -5.66
C GLN A 441 19.07 -23.93 -4.86
N PHE A 442 17.81 -23.43 -4.78
CA PHE A 442 16.79 -23.89 -3.84
C PHE A 442 15.68 -24.76 -4.47
N CYS A 443 15.61 -24.82 -5.81
CA CYS A 443 14.59 -25.57 -6.53
C CYS A 443 15.17 -26.72 -7.35
N ARG A 444 16.13 -27.46 -6.77
CA ARG A 444 16.73 -28.61 -7.44
C ARG A 444 15.72 -29.74 -7.55
N LEU A 445 15.70 -30.39 -8.71
CA LEU A 445 14.88 -31.56 -8.99
C LEU A 445 15.76 -32.81 -8.96
N ASP A 446 15.17 -33.94 -8.57
CA ASP A 446 15.75 -35.25 -8.77
C ASP A 446 15.53 -35.71 -10.23
N HIS A 447 16.06 -36.90 -10.59
CA HIS A 447 15.93 -37.45 -11.94
C HIS A 447 14.45 -37.66 -12.36
N ALA A 448 13.59 -38.04 -11.42
CA ALA A 448 12.17 -38.26 -11.70
C ALA A 448 11.43 -36.88 -11.91
N GLY A 449 11.77 -35.88 -11.10
CA GLY A 449 11.27 -34.51 -11.26
C GLY A 449 11.71 -33.88 -12.59
N ASP A 450 13.00 -34.04 -12.97
CA ASP A 450 13.48 -33.55 -14.27
C ASP A 450 12.75 -34.20 -15.45
N ALA A 451 12.52 -35.52 -15.40
CA ALA A 451 11.77 -36.24 -16.43
C ALA A 451 10.32 -35.72 -16.52
N LEU A 452 9.67 -35.49 -15.37
CA LEU A 452 8.33 -34.95 -15.31
C LEU A 452 8.26 -33.52 -15.87
N MET A 453 9.19 -32.63 -15.47
CA MET A 453 9.30 -31.27 -15.97
C MET A 453 9.53 -31.23 -17.48
N LYS A 454 10.43 -32.07 -18.00
CA LYS A 454 10.69 -32.18 -19.43
C LYS A 454 9.42 -32.57 -20.19
N SER A 455 8.70 -33.59 -19.72
CA SER A 455 7.43 -34.02 -20.33
C SER A 455 6.39 -32.91 -20.32
N ALA A 456 6.25 -32.16 -19.22
CA ALA A 456 5.34 -31.03 -19.12
C ALA A 456 5.75 -29.91 -20.08
N PHE A 457 7.05 -29.61 -20.18
CA PHE A 457 7.59 -28.58 -21.05
C PHE A 457 7.25 -28.84 -22.53
N GLU A 458 7.46 -30.07 -22.99
CA GLU A 458 7.19 -30.51 -24.37
C GLU A 458 5.66 -30.55 -24.67
N ARG A 459 4.85 -31.09 -23.76
CA ARG A 459 3.39 -31.27 -23.97
C ARG A 459 2.59 -29.96 -23.90
N MET A 460 2.96 -29.08 -22.97
CA MET A 460 2.24 -27.84 -22.72
C MET A 460 2.82 -26.65 -23.47
N GLY A 461 3.95 -26.80 -24.17
CA GLY A 461 4.63 -25.71 -24.87
C GLY A 461 5.09 -24.60 -23.91
N LEU A 462 5.64 -24.98 -22.75
CA LEU A 462 6.04 -24.04 -21.71
C LEU A 462 7.21 -23.16 -22.18
N THR A 463 7.24 -21.93 -21.67
CA THR A 463 8.38 -21.02 -21.83
C THR A 463 9.37 -21.17 -20.67
N ALA A 464 10.60 -20.65 -20.81
CA ALA A 464 11.55 -20.59 -19.70
C ALA A 464 10.97 -19.86 -18.47
N ARG A 465 10.19 -18.81 -18.68
CA ARG A 465 9.49 -18.09 -17.59
C ARG A 465 8.46 -18.99 -16.89
N SER A 466 7.71 -19.77 -17.64
CA SER A 466 6.73 -20.71 -17.07
C SER A 466 7.42 -21.82 -16.27
N HIS A 467 8.56 -22.33 -16.75
CA HIS A 467 9.40 -23.29 -16.04
C HIS A 467 9.81 -22.75 -14.65
N ASP A 468 10.39 -21.55 -14.59
CA ASP A 468 10.85 -20.95 -13.34
C ASP A 468 9.70 -20.70 -12.34
N ARG A 469 8.52 -20.38 -12.84
CA ARG A 469 7.32 -20.21 -11.99
C ARG A 469 6.84 -21.52 -11.40
N ILE A 470 6.78 -22.58 -12.22
CA ILE A 470 6.42 -23.92 -11.73
C ILE A 470 7.38 -24.33 -10.62
N LEU A 471 8.68 -24.09 -10.77
CA LEU A 471 9.66 -24.39 -9.73
C LEU A 471 9.46 -23.60 -8.44
N ARG A 472 9.14 -22.30 -8.53
CA ARG A 472 8.83 -21.48 -7.35
C ARG A 472 7.58 -21.99 -6.63
N VAL A 473 6.53 -22.33 -7.38
CA VAL A 473 5.29 -22.90 -6.83
C VAL A 473 5.57 -24.28 -6.20
N ALA A 474 6.30 -25.17 -6.88
CA ALA A 474 6.68 -26.48 -6.36
C ALA A 474 7.51 -26.35 -5.06
N ARG A 475 8.42 -25.35 -4.97
CA ARG A 475 9.16 -25.07 -3.73
C ARG A 475 8.23 -24.64 -2.60
N THR A 476 7.20 -23.84 -2.90
CA THR A 476 6.21 -23.42 -1.90
C THR A 476 5.37 -24.60 -1.42
N ILE A 477 4.95 -25.48 -2.31
CA ILE A 477 4.21 -26.70 -1.96
C ILE A 477 5.08 -27.59 -1.05
N ALA A 478 6.36 -27.77 -1.39
CA ALA A 478 7.28 -28.53 -0.57
C ALA A 478 7.52 -27.88 0.81
N ASP A 479 7.57 -26.55 0.90
CA ASP A 479 7.68 -25.83 2.18
C ASP A 479 6.44 -26.03 3.05
N LEU A 480 5.24 -26.01 2.46
CA LEU A 480 3.98 -26.31 3.15
C LEU A 480 3.91 -27.75 3.69
N ASP A 481 4.50 -28.68 2.96
CA ASP A 481 4.57 -30.08 3.35
C ASP A 481 5.77 -30.38 4.27
N GLY A 482 6.55 -29.37 4.68
CA GLY A 482 7.73 -29.49 5.53
C GLY A 482 8.88 -30.28 4.88
N ALA A 483 8.90 -30.40 3.54
CA ALA A 483 9.90 -31.16 2.82
C ALA A 483 11.15 -30.30 2.52
N ALA A 484 12.33 -30.88 2.76
CA ALA A 484 13.60 -30.22 2.46
C ALA A 484 13.79 -30.04 0.95
N ASP A 485 13.44 -31.04 0.14
CA ASP A 485 13.61 -31.07 -1.30
C ASP A 485 12.25 -31.10 -2.03
N ILE A 486 12.25 -30.63 -3.28
CA ILE A 486 11.10 -30.74 -4.16
C ILE A 486 10.98 -32.18 -4.65
N ARG A 487 9.87 -32.85 -4.31
CA ARG A 487 9.54 -34.19 -4.75
C ARG A 487 8.67 -34.17 -6.02
N PRO A 488 8.59 -35.29 -6.79
CA PRO A 488 7.75 -35.34 -7.99
C PRO A 488 6.27 -34.99 -7.76
N GLU A 489 5.70 -35.34 -6.61
CA GLU A 489 4.33 -34.97 -6.25
C GLU A 489 4.13 -33.45 -6.11
N HIS A 490 5.07 -32.74 -5.50
CA HIS A 490 5.02 -31.26 -5.39
C HIS A 490 5.07 -30.60 -6.78
N LEU A 491 5.92 -31.16 -7.65
CA LEU A 491 6.04 -30.66 -9.02
C LEU A 491 4.80 -30.95 -9.84
N ALA A 492 4.18 -32.13 -9.69
CA ALA A 492 2.94 -32.49 -10.38
C ALA A 492 1.79 -31.55 -9.99
N GLU A 493 1.66 -31.26 -8.69
CA GLU A 493 0.66 -30.28 -8.19
C GLU A 493 0.93 -28.89 -8.79
N ALA A 494 2.17 -28.41 -8.81
CA ALA A 494 2.54 -27.11 -9.38
C ALA A 494 2.23 -27.02 -10.89
N ILE A 495 2.47 -28.11 -11.65
CA ILE A 495 2.16 -28.19 -13.09
C ILE A 495 0.64 -28.11 -13.31
N GLN A 496 -0.18 -28.75 -12.47
CA GLN A 496 -1.65 -28.68 -12.58
C GLN A 496 -2.15 -27.23 -12.45
N PHE A 497 -1.58 -26.44 -11.55
CA PHE A 497 -1.93 -25.02 -11.41
C PHE A 497 -1.48 -24.14 -12.58
N ARG A 498 -0.66 -24.66 -13.53
CA ARG A 498 -0.23 -23.98 -14.74
C ARG A 498 -0.96 -24.45 -15.99
N ASN A 499 -1.90 -25.35 -15.87
CA ASN A 499 -2.64 -25.85 -17.03
C ASN A 499 -3.49 -24.73 -17.64
N THR A 500 -3.06 -24.24 -18.82
CA THR A 500 -3.76 -23.22 -19.62
C THR A 500 -4.90 -23.78 -20.46
N ASP A 501 -5.12 -25.10 -20.47
CA ASP A 501 -6.23 -25.70 -21.24
C ASP A 501 -7.58 -25.23 -20.70
N ILE A 502 -7.65 -24.83 -19.43
CA ILE A 502 -8.81 -24.12 -18.85
C ILE A 502 -9.14 -22.83 -19.61
N LEU A 503 -8.14 -22.18 -20.23
CA LEU A 503 -8.28 -20.96 -21.01
C LEU A 503 -8.50 -21.24 -22.51
N LYS A 504 -8.13 -22.44 -22.98
CA LYS A 504 -8.26 -22.83 -24.40
C LYS A 504 -9.59 -23.54 -24.70
N GLY A 505 -10.27 -24.07 -23.68
CA GLY A 505 -11.59 -24.70 -23.72
C GLY A 505 -11.60 -26.12 -24.13
#